data_dbee39b4be5141cf7383caf62edfda60
#
_entry.id   dbee39b4be5141cf7383caf62edfda60
#
_cell.length_a   1.000
_cell.length_b   1.000
_cell.length_c   1.000
_cell.angle_alpha   90.00
_cell.angle_beta   90.00
_cell.angle_gamma   90.00
#
_symmetry.space_group_name_H-M   'P 1'
#
loop_
_entity.id
_entity.type
_entity.pdbx_description
1 polymer ?
#
loop_
_entity_poly.entity_id
_entity_poly.type
_entity_poly.pdbx_seq_one_letter_code
_entity_poly.pdbx_strand_id
1 'polypeptide(L)'
;MKIRLGGDDLFERVALRANLVPSPGAYAMYGMPAARVVGVAQRLGLFALLLKGPATAGRLAEQLQLQVAGTRLLCENLAGLDVLDQTGHTFSLPKRSRKWLDPASDRYVGTWLEHTTSYWEWWGGLEQIVRHGGSFEIHREPAHDEQYWRVYITGQYELARLSAEEVAKAIRLPAQAKALLDVAGAHGWFSAALCQRHPQLRATVLDLPGSARVGREIIANAGMSDRVEHRDGDMFSAELGGPYDGALLFDVVHHLSGEQIVALLGRVRAAMNPGATLAVLDMFRTNGKRERASAAALGLFFHLTSGADLHSPSELAGYLQEAGFSAPKRARIRRIPDQDLLQSKAA
;
A
#
# COMPACT_ATOMS: atom_id res chain seq x y z
N MET A 1 -2.90 -12.80 -4.88
CA MET A 1 -3.92 -12.60 -5.98
C MET A 1 -3.28 -12.75 -7.35
N LYS A 2 -4.06 -12.86 -8.44
CA LYS A 2 -3.56 -12.76 -9.82
C LYS A 2 -4.66 -12.25 -10.74
N ILE A 3 -4.27 -11.47 -11.76
CA ILE A 3 -5.16 -11.04 -12.84
C ILE A 3 -5.33 -12.22 -13.81
N ARG A 4 -6.55 -12.47 -14.25
CA ARG A 4 -6.87 -13.48 -15.26
C ARG A 4 -7.80 -12.87 -16.30
N LEU A 5 -7.65 -13.33 -17.55
CA LEU A 5 -8.62 -13.06 -18.60
C LEU A 5 -9.88 -13.87 -18.30
N GLY A 6 -11.02 -13.21 -18.36
CA GLY A 6 -12.36 -13.82 -18.32
C GLY A 6 -13.03 -13.71 -19.67
N GLY A 7 -13.97 -14.57 -19.98
CA GLY A 7 -14.84 -14.44 -21.15
C GLY A 7 -16.23 -14.02 -20.74
N ASP A 8 -16.85 -13.13 -21.49
CA ASP A 8 -18.19 -12.62 -21.23
C ASP A 8 -19.26 -13.67 -21.56
N ASP A 9 -19.02 -14.47 -22.60
CA ASP A 9 -19.93 -15.54 -23.00
C ASP A 9 -19.28 -16.94 -22.95
N LEU A 10 -20.08 -17.95 -23.27
CA LEU A 10 -19.62 -19.35 -23.23
C LEU A 10 -18.55 -19.65 -24.29
N PHE A 11 -18.65 -19.03 -25.48
CA PHE A 11 -17.69 -19.24 -26.55
C PHE A 11 -16.31 -18.70 -26.18
N GLU A 12 -16.25 -17.47 -25.65
CA GLU A 12 -15.00 -16.86 -25.19
C GLU A 12 -14.37 -17.66 -24.06
N ARG A 13 -15.17 -18.15 -23.10
CA ARG A 13 -14.69 -19.01 -22.00
C ARG A 13 -14.08 -20.32 -22.51
N VAL A 14 -14.71 -20.94 -23.52
CA VAL A 14 -14.18 -22.14 -24.16
C VAL A 14 -12.89 -21.83 -24.93
N ALA A 15 -12.86 -20.73 -25.70
CA ALA A 15 -11.68 -20.32 -26.46
C ALA A 15 -10.48 -20.03 -25.53
N LEU A 16 -10.70 -19.36 -24.42
CA LEU A 16 -9.66 -19.12 -23.40
C LEU A 16 -9.16 -20.42 -22.75
N ARG A 17 -10.07 -21.35 -22.41
CA ARG A 17 -9.69 -22.67 -21.87
C ARG A 17 -8.95 -23.53 -22.87
N ALA A 18 -9.34 -23.50 -24.14
CA ALA A 18 -8.71 -24.23 -25.24
C ALA A 18 -7.41 -23.56 -25.73
N ASN A 19 -6.99 -22.45 -25.11
CA ASN A 19 -5.79 -21.67 -25.51
C ASN A 19 -5.83 -21.20 -26.97
N LEU A 20 -7.02 -20.84 -27.45
CA LEU A 20 -7.23 -20.31 -28.82
C LEU A 20 -7.08 -18.78 -28.85
N VAL A 21 -6.99 -18.11 -27.67
CA VAL A 21 -6.75 -16.68 -27.54
C VAL A 21 -5.28 -16.44 -27.21
N PRO A 22 -4.57 -15.52 -27.90
CA PRO A 22 -3.19 -15.20 -27.62
C PRO A 22 -3.07 -14.41 -26.30
N SER A 23 -3.12 -15.12 -25.18
CA SER A 23 -3.14 -14.52 -23.82
C SER A 23 -2.06 -13.46 -23.58
N PRO A 24 -0.79 -13.61 -24.05
CA PRO A 24 0.20 -12.54 -23.88
C PRO A 24 -0.19 -11.24 -24.59
N GLY A 25 -0.77 -11.32 -25.78
CA GLY A 25 -1.26 -10.14 -26.50
C GLY A 25 -2.47 -9.50 -25.80
N ALA A 26 -3.38 -10.32 -25.26
CA ALA A 26 -4.52 -9.83 -24.50
C ALA A 26 -4.08 -9.10 -23.21
N TYR A 27 -3.09 -9.61 -22.47
CA TYR A 27 -2.52 -8.90 -21.32
C TYR A 27 -1.88 -7.57 -21.72
N ALA A 28 -1.13 -7.52 -22.82
CA ALA A 28 -0.50 -6.29 -23.29
C ALA A 28 -1.54 -5.25 -23.73
N MET A 29 -2.62 -5.68 -24.39
CA MET A 29 -3.64 -4.79 -24.95
C MET A 29 -4.66 -4.32 -23.90
N TYR A 30 -5.14 -5.20 -23.03
CA TYR A 30 -6.24 -4.91 -22.11
C TYR A 30 -5.77 -4.62 -20.67
N GLY A 31 -4.60 -5.09 -20.27
CA GLY A 31 -4.07 -4.84 -18.92
C GLY A 31 -3.74 -3.37 -18.67
N MET A 32 -3.21 -2.69 -19.70
CA MET A 32 -2.83 -1.28 -19.62
C MET A 32 -4.06 -0.35 -19.45
N PRO A 33 -5.11 -0.44 -20.29
CA PRO A 33 -6.34 0.32 -20.06
C PRO A 33 -6.96 0.03 -18.69
N ALA A 34 -7.08 -1.23 -18.30
CA ALA A 34 -7.67 -1.62 -17.02
C ALA A 34 -6.98 -0.94 -15.82
N ALA A 35 -5.64 -0.89 -15.83
CA ALA A 35 -4.88 -0.19 -14.79
C ALA A 35 -5.08 1.33 -14.83
N ARG A 36 -5.19 1.93 -16.02
CA ARG A 36 -5.18 3.39 -16.19
C ARG A 36 -6.54 4.04 -15.97
N VAL A 37 -7.62 3.43 -16.46
CA VAL A 37 -8.95 4.09 -16.50
C VAL A 37 -9.52 4.38 -15.12
N VAL A 38 -9.28 3.52 -14.13
CA VAL A 38 -9.81 3.68 -12.77
C VAL A 38 -9.17 4.89 -12.08
N GLY A 39 -7.84 4.99 -12.11
CA GLY A 39 -7.12 6.12 -11.52
C GLY A 39 -7.44 7.44 -12.22
N VAL A 40 -7.52 7.44 -13.56
CA VAL A 40 -7.90 8.63 -14.34
C VAL A 40 -9.33 9.07 -14.02
N ALA A 41 -10.28 8.15 -13.97
CA ALA A 41 -11.67 8.48 -13.64
C ALA A 41 -11.80 9.08 -12.22
N GLN A 42 -11.06 8.54 -11.26
CA GLN A 42 -10.97 9.08 -9.90
C GLN A 42 -10.43 10.52 -9.93
N ARG A 43 -9.30 10.74 -10.57
CA ARG A 43 -8.66 12.07 -10.65
C ARG A 43 -9.49 13.11 -11.39
N LEU A 44 -10.27 12.69 -12.39
CA LEU A 44 -11.22 13.56 -13.10
C LEU A 44 -12.49 13.87 -12.29
N GLY A 45 -12.72 13.25 -11.13
CA GLY A 45 -13.91 13.45 -10.32
C GLY A 45 -15.17 12.73 -10.82
N LEU A 46 -15.02 11.78 -11.75
CA LEU A 46 -16.15 11.08 -12.37
C LEU A 46 -16.96 10.30 -11.34
N PHE A 47 -16.32 9.61 -10.42
CA PHE A 47 -17.00 8.85 -9.37
C PHE A 47 -17.75 9.75 -8.40
N ALA A 48 -17.19 10.91 -8.05
CA ALA A 48 -17.84 11.88 -7.16
C ALA A 48 -19.17 12.41 -7.75
N LEU A 49 -19.26 12.57 -9.06
CA LEU A 49 -20.53 12.93 -9.73
C LEU A 49 -21.51 11.75 -9.73
N LEU A 50 -21.05 10.54 -10.02
CA LEU A 50 -21.90 9.34 -10.05
C LEU A 50 -22.40 8.92 -8.67
N LEU A 51 -21.78 9.39 -7.59
CA LEU A 51 -22.31 9.25 -6.23
C LEU A 51 -23.61 10.03 -6.04
N LYS A 52 -23.80 11.16 -6.76
CA LYS A 52 -25.01 11.97 -6.70
C LYS A 52 -26.18 11.35 -7.46
N GLY A 53 -25.93 10.40 -8.35
CA GLY A 53 -26.92 9.66 -9.12
C GLY A 53 -26.44 9.24 -10.50
N PRO A 54 -27.22 8.41 -11.20
CA PRO A 54 -26.93 8.00 -12.57
C PRO A 54 -26.88 9.19 -13.53
N ALA A 55 -25.98 9.14 -14.52
CA ALA A 55 -25.84 10.20 -15.50
C ALA A 55 -25.40 9.67 -16.87
N THR A 56 -25.74 10.40 -17.93
CA THR A 56 -25.21 10.15 -19.28
C THR A 56 -23.79 10.71 -19.41
N ALA A 57 -23.01 10.17 -20.34
CA ALA A 57 -21.66 10.68 -20.63
C ALA A 57 -21.66 12.16 -21.01
N GLY A 58 -22.68 12.64 -21.74
CA GLY A 58 -22.84 14.06 -22.07
C GLY A 58 -22.96 14.95 -20.84
N ARG A 59 -23.81 14.56 -19.87
CA ARG A 59 -23.98 15.28 -18.61
C ARG A 59 -22.71 15.27 -17.75
N LEU A 60 -22.03 14.12 -17.67
CA LEU A 60 -20.75 14.01 -16.95
C LEU A 60 -19.68 14.92 -17.60
N ALA A 61 -19.58 14.88 -18.92
CA ALA A 61 -18.63 15.69 -19.67
C ALA A 61 -18.87 17.19 -19.48
N GLU A 62 -20.13 17.63 -19.52
CA GLU A 62 -20.53 19.01 -19.27
C GLU A 62 -20.08 19.48 -17.87
N GLN A 63 -20.43 18.72 -16.83
CA GLN A 63 -20.14 19.09 -15.44
C GLN A 63 -18.64 19.05 -15.09
N LEU A 64 -17.87 18.19 -15.74
CA LEU A 64 -16.43 18.03 -15.52
C LEU A 64 -15.58 18.79 -16.56
N GLN A 65 -16.20 19.50 -17.50
CA GLN A 65 -15.53 20.22 -18.60
C GLN A 65 -14.64 19.28 -19.43
N LEU A 66 -15.15 18.10 -19.78
CA LEU A 66 -14.45 17.06 -20.53
C LEU A 66 -15.02 16.92 -21.94
N GLN A 67 -14.31 16.22 -22.81
CA GLN A 67 -14.79 15.85 -24.14
C GLN A 67 -15.83 14.72 -24.04
N VAL A 68 -17.00 14.90 -24.65
CA VAL A 68 -18.14 13.97 -24.57
C VAL A 68 -17.75 12.56 -25.06
N ALA A 69 -17.07 12.48 -26.21
CA ALA A 69 -16.66 11.19 -26.79
C ALA A 69 -15.67 10.45 -25.88
N GLY A 70 -14.66 11.15 -25.36
CA GLY A 70 -13.69 10.58 -24.42
C GLY A 70 -14.34 10.13 -23.13
N THR A 71 -15.25 10.92 -22.56
CA THR A 71 -16.00 10.57 -21.34
C THR A 71 -16.85 9.34 -21.54
N ARG A 72 -17.54 9.22 -22.70
CA ARG A 72 -18.33 8.04 -23.03
C ARG A 72 -17.46 6.78 -23.08
N LEU A 73 -16.36 6.81 -23.83
CA LEU A 73 -15.44 5.67 -23.95
C LEU A 73 -14.82 5.27 -22.60
N LEU A 74 -14.49 6.26 -21.75
CA LEU A 74 -14.01 6.01 -20.39
C LEU A 74 -15.06 5.29 -19.54
N CYS A 75 -16.32 5.75 -19.57
CA CYS A 75 -17.42 5.14 -18.84
C CYS A 75 -17.74 3.73 -19.36
N GLU A 76 -17.74 3.51 -20.69
CA GLU A 76 -17.94 2.20 -21.31
C GLU A 76 -16.84 1.21 -20.89
N ASN A 77 -15.58 1.65 -20.85
CA ASN A 77 -14.47 0.81 -20.39
C ASN A 77 -14.60 0.46 -18.91
N LEU A 78 -14.97 1.44 -18.06
CA LEU A 78 -15.24 1.19 -16.63
C LEU A 78 -16.43 0.25 -16.42
N ALA A 79 -17.43 0.27 -17.28
CA ALA A 79 -18.55 -0.69 -17.26
C ALA A 79 -18.08 -2.10 -17.66
N GLY A 80 -17.24 -2.22 -18.70
CA GLY A 80 -16.61 -3.49 -19.08
C GLY A 80 -15.70 -4.08 -17.99
N LEU A 81 -15.20 -3.26 -17.07
CA LEU A 81 -14.45 -3.70 -15.90
C LEU A 81 -15.32 -3.92 -14.63
N ASP A 82 -16.63 -3.91 -14.75
CA ASP A 82 -17.57 -4.03 -13.62
C ASP A 82 -17.42 -2.93 -12.54
N VAL A 83 -16.74 -1.83 -12.84
CA VAL A 83 -16.61 -0.67 -11.94
C VAL A 83 -17.88 0.18 -11.98
N LEU A 84 -18.48 0.35 -13.16
CA LEU A 84 -19.77 0.99 -13.35
C LEU A 84 -20.81 0.00 -13.85
N ASP A 85 -22.09 0.33 -13.65
CA ASP A 85 -23.19 -0.30 -14.38
C ASP A 85 -23.62 0.64 -15.51
N GLN A 86 -24.01 0.05 -16.66
CA GLN A 86 -24.55 0.76 -17.81
C GLN A 86 -25.96 0.26 -18.15
N THR A 87 -26.90 1.21 -18.31
CA THR A 87 -28.23 0.94 -18.80
C THR A 87 -28.55 1.92 -19.94
N GLY A 88 -28.58 1.43 -21.17
CA GLY A 88 -28.66 2.26 -22.35
C GLY A 88 -27.48 3.23 -22.43
N HIS A 89 -27.76 4.54 -22.38
CA HIS A 89 -26.73 5.59 -22.41
C HIS A 89 -26.40 6.16 -21.02
N THR A 90 -26.94 5.57 -19.96
CA THR A 90 -26.78 6.04 -18.57
C THR A 90 -25.82 5.13 -17.81
N PHE A 91 -24.87 5.76 -17.10
CA PHE A 91 -23.91 5.09 -16.22
C PHE A 91 -24.25 5.35 -14.76
N SER A 92 -24.00 4.36 -13.92
CA SER A 92 -24.22 4.46 -12.47
C SER A 92 -23.12 3.77 -11.69
N LEU A 93 -22.91 4.20 -10.44
CA LEU A 93 -21.95 3.60 -9.52
C LEU A 93 -22.65 2.52 -8.70
N PRO A 94 -22.40 1.21 -8.96
CA PRO A 94 -23.05 0.12 -8.25
C PRO A 94 -22.58 0.01 -6.80
N LYS A 95 -23.38 -0.68 -5.96
CA LYS A 95 -23.06 -0.90 -4.53
C LYS A 95 -21.69 -1.56 -4.33
N ARG A 96 -21.26 -2.47 -5.22
CA ARG A 96 -19.95 -3.14 -5.16
C ARG A 96 -18.79 -2.18 -5.28
N SER A 97 -18.92 -1.10 -6.08
CA SER A 97 -17.91 -0.07 -6.28
C SER A 97 -18.06 1.08 -5.29
N ARG A 98 -19.30 1.46 -4.94
CA ARG A 98 -19.58 2.58 -4.03
C ARG A 98 -18.87 2.44 -2.68
N LYS A 99 -18.82 1.23 -2.10
CA LYS A 99 -18.13 1.00 -0.82
C LYS A 99 -16.63 1.35 -0.83
N TRP A 100 -16.01 1.38 -2.03
CA TRP A 100 -14.59 1.71 -2.21
C TRP A 100 -14.34 3.12 -2.72
N LEU A 101 -15.36 3.73 -3.36
CA LEU A 101 -15.25 4.99 -4.09
C LEU A 101 -16.07 6.13 -3.46
N ASP A 102 -16.84 5.86 -2.42
CA ASP A 102 -17.59 6.88 -1.65
C ASP A 102 -16.71 7.39 -0.50
N PRO A 103 -16.33 8.70 -0.48
CA PRO A 103 -15.55 9.27 0.61
C PRO A 103 -16.18 9.11 2.01
N ALA A 104 -17.51 8.94 2.09
CA ALA A 104 -18.19 8.68 3.34
C ALA A 104 -18.04 7.22 3.83
N SER A 105 -17.48 6.32 3.00
CA SER A 105 -17.26 4.92 3.37
C SER A 105 -16.01 4.77 4.24
N ASP A 106 -16.12 3.90 5.25
CA ASP A 106 -14.98 3.43 6.05
C ASP A 106 -13.95 2.62 5.22
N ARG A 107 -14.31 2.25 3.99
CA ARG A 107 -13.50 1.47 3.04
C ARG A 107 -13.07 2.28 1.81
N TYR A 108 -13.21 3.59 1.86
CA TYR A 108 -12.79 4.47 0.77
C TYR A 108 -11.30 4.32 0.47
N VAL A 109 -10.97 4.20 -0.83
CA VAL A 109 -9.61 4.06 -1.34
C VAL A 109 -9.34 4.98 -2.54
N GLY A 110 -10.08 6.08 -2.63
CA GLY A 110 -10.02 6.96 -3.81
C GLY A 110 -8.69 7.71 -3.92
N THR A 111 -8.10 8.13 -2.81
CA THR A 111 -6.80 8.81 -2.84
C THR A 111 -5.68 7.83 -3.20
N TRP A 112 -5.76 6.58 -2.75
CA TRP A 112 -4.84 5.53 -3.20
C TRP A 112 -4.95 5.29 -4.71
N LEU A 113 -6.17 5.25 -5.26
CA LEU A 113 -6.38 5.13 -6.71
C LEU A 113 -5.80 6.33 -7.48
N GLU A 114 -5.91 7.54 -6.93
CA GLU A 114 -5.28 8.73 -7.50
C GLU A 114 -3.76 8.57 -7.52
N HIS A 115 -3.16 8.12 -6.41
CA HIS A 115 -1.72 7.88 -6.32
C HIS A 115 -1.24 6.87 -7.38
N THR A 116 -2.01 5.82 -7.69
CA THR A 116 -1.63 4.84 -8.72
C THR A 116 -1.42 5.45 -10.12
N THR A 117 -1.88 6.68 -10.35
CA THR A 117 -1.61 7.38 -11.62
C THR A 117 -0.12 7.72 -11.82
N SER A 118 0.64 7.87 -10.73
CA SER A 118 2.10 8.08 -10.77
C SER A 118 2.85 6.83 -11.22
N TYR A 119 2.28 5.64 -11.03
CA TYR A 119 2.91 4.38 -11.42
C TYR A 119 3.17 4.27 -12.92
N TRP A 120 2.47 5.06 -13.74
CA TRP A 120 2.64 5.08 -15.18
C TRP A 120 4.06 5.43 -15.61
N GLU A 121 4.65 6.45 -14.99
CA GLU A 121 6.01 6.89 -15.28
C GLU A 121 7.02 5.82 -14.88
N TRP A 122 6.83 5.23 -13.70
CA TRP A 122 7.73 4.18 -13.19
C TRP A 122 7.68 2.93 -14.07
N TRP A 123 6.49 2.44 -14.43
CA TRP A 123 6.36 1.32 -15.36
C TRP A 123 6.88 1.64 -16.76
N GLY A 124 6.85 2.90 -17.18
CA GLY A 124 7.44 3.36 -18.45
C GLY A 124 8.96 3.16 -18.49
N GLY A 125 9.65 3.22 -17.34
CA GLY A 125 11.08 2.97 -17.22
C GLY A 125 11.51 1.50 -17.14
N LEU A 126 10.57 0.55 -17.15
CA LEU A 126 10.85 -0.87 -16.93
C LEU A 126 11.97 -1.41 -17.82
N GLU A 127 11.90 -1.20 -19.13
CA GLU A 127 12.90 -1.72 -20.07
C GLU A 127 14.29 -1.18 -19.77
N GLN A 128 14.39 0.12 -19.49
CA GLN A 128 15.65 0.80 -19.17
C GLN A 128 16.29 0.21 -17.92
N ILE A 129 15.49 0.02 -16.87
CA ILE A 129 15.98 -0.51 -15.58
C ILE A 129 16.38 -1.98 -15.73
N VAL A 130 15.63 -2.80 -16.43
CA VAL A 130 15.99 -4.20 -16.66
C VAL A 130 17.27 -4.34 -17.48
N ARG A 131 17.52 -3.43 -18.45
CA ARG A 131 18.73 -3.45 -19.27
C ARG A 131 19.99 -2.94 -18.57
N HIS A 132 19.85 -1.91 -17.75
CA HIS A 132 20.98 -1.13 -17.26
C HIS A 132 21.07 -1.03 -15.74
N GLY A 133 20.08 -1.55 -15.02
CA GLY A 133 19.98 -1.40 -13.58
C GLY A 133 19.49 0.01 -13.15
N GLY A 134 19.58 0.29 -11.86
CA GLY A 134 19.09 1.52 -11.24
C GLY A 134 17.65 1.41 -10.80
N SER A 135 17.11 2.51 -10.29
CA SER A 135 15.73 2.64 -9.83
C SER A 135 15.30 4.11 -9.85
N PHE A 136 14.01 4.36 -9.63
CA PHE A 136 13.47 5.72 -9.52
C PHE A 136 13.75 6.37 -8.15
N GLU A 137 14.21 5.62 -7.14
CA GLU A 137 14.50 6.11 -5.78
C GLU A 137 13.37 6.99 -5.21
N ILE A 138 12.11 6.59 -5.39
CA ILE A 138 10.91 7.42 -5.15
C ILE A 138 10.79 8.01 -3.74
N HIS A 139 11.52 7.49 -2.76
CA HIS A 139 11.55 8.00 -1.39
C HIS A 139 12.72 8.96 -1.13
N ARG A 140 13.67 9.08 -2.06
CA ARG A 140 14.90 9.89 -1.90
C ARG A 140 14.91 11.17 -2.74
N GLU A 141 13.90 11.35 -3.61
CA GLU A 141 13.85 12.54 -4.43
C GLU A 141 13.61 13.78 -3.56
N PRO A 142 14.55 14.75 -3.56
CA PRO A 142 14.40 15.99 -2.78
C PRO A 142 13.28 16.89 -3.30
N ALA A 143 12.68 16.54 -4.45
CA ALA A 143 11.74 17.36 -5.20
C ALA A 143 10.26 16.95 -5.03
N HIS A 144 9.92 15.99 -4.18
CA HIS A 144 8.51 15.70 -3.94
C HIS A 144 7.85 16.89 -3.27
N ASP A 145 6.91 17.49 -3.99
CA ASP A 145 6.11 18.59 -3.50
C ASP A 145 5.11 18.13 -2.40
N GLU A 146 4.47 19.12 -1.79
CA GLU A 146 3.48 18.87 -0.77
C GLU A 146 2.32 18.00 -1.25
N GLN A 147 1.90 18.19 -2.50
CA GLN A 147 0.79 17.44 -3.10
C GLN A 147 1.14 15.95 -3.27
N TYR A 148 2.37 15.63 -3.68
CA TYR A 148 2.83 14.25 -3.77
C TYR A 148 2.70 13.53 -2.41
N TRP A 149 3.28 14.12 -1.34
CA TRP A 149 3.23 13.52 -0.01
C TRP A 149 1.79 13.38 0.49
N ARG A 150 0.95 14.37 0.24
CA ARG A 150 -0.46 14.35 0.65
C ARG A 150 -1.21 13.20 0.00
N VAL A 151 -1.10 13.05 -1.32
CA VAL A 151 -1.78 11.97 -2.06
C VAL A 151 -1.21 10.60 -1.67
N TYR A 152 0.11 10.48 -1.58
CA TYR A 152 0.78 9.23 -1.24
C TYR A 152 0.41 8.76 0.18
N ILE A 153 0.65 9.56 1.20
CA ILE A 153 0.43 9.16 2.59
C ILE A 153 -1.05 8.99 2.93
N THR A 154 -1.93 9.84 2.36
CA THR A 154 -3.38 9.65 2.53
C THR A 154 -3.85 8.36 1.86
N GLY A 155 -3.33 8.02 0.68
CA GLY A 155 -3.63 6.75 0.03
C GLY A 155 -3.17 5.54 0.85
N GLN A 156 -1.97 5.57 1.42
CA GLN A 156 -1.49 4.51 2.32
C GLN A 156 -2.35 4.41 3.60
N TYR A 157 -2.76 5.53 4.17
CA TYR A 157 -3.69 5.57 5.30
C TYR A 157 -5.04 4.91 4.97
N GLU A 158 -5.59 5.17 3.77
CA GLU A 158 -6.83 4.54 3.32
C GLU A 158 -6.73 3.01 3.30
N LEU A 159 -5.59 2.47 2.81
CA LEU A 159 -5.34 1.03 2.84
C LEU A 159 -5.14 0.50 4.27
N ALA A 160 -4.38 1.21 5.09
CA ALA A 160 -4.11 0.80 6.47
C ALA A 160 -5.39 0.69 7.30
N ARG A 161 -6.38 1.58 7.11
CA ARG A 161 -7.68 1.51 7.79
C ARG A 161 -8.40 0.18 7.62
N LEU A 162 -8.20 -0.48 6.47
CA LEU A 162 -8.85 -1.76 6.18
C LEU A 162 -8.37 -2.91 7.07
N SER A 163 -7.17 -2.80 7.65
CA SER A 163 -6.51 -3.90 8.34
C SER A 163 -5.95 -3.56 9.73
N ALA A 164 -5.77 -2.28 10.06
CA ALA A 164 -5.04 -1.86 11.26
C ALA A 164 -5.59 -2.47 12.56
N GLU A 165 -6.91 -2.60 12.70
CA GLU A 165 -7.51 -3.23 13.87
C GLU A 165 -7.13 -4.72 14.01
N GLU A 166 -7.14 -5.46 12.89
CA GLU A 166 -6.74 -6.87 12.89
C GLU A 166 -5.25 -7.03 13.18
N VAL A 167 -4.41 -6.18 12.58
CA VAL A 167 -2.96 -6.16 12.83
C VAL A 167 -2.67 -5.84 14.28
N ALA A 168 -3.29 -4.80 14.84
CA ALA A 168 -3.12 -4.43 16.25
C ALA A 168 -3.56 -5.54 17.22
N LYS A 169 -4.62 -6.29 16.88
CA LYS A 169 -5.05 -7.49 17.65
C LYS A 169 -4.04 -8.63 17.61
N ALA A 170 -3.29 -8.75 16.52
CA ALA A 170 -2.34 -9.84 16.33
C ALA A 170 -0.97 -9.57 16.97
N ILE A 171 -0.64 -8.29 17.22
CA ILE A 171 0.63 -7.91 17.85
C ILE A 171 0.58 -8.15 19.36
N ARG A 172 1.65 -8.77 19.88
CA ARG A 172 1.79 -9.11 21.30
C ARG A 172 2.87 -8.25 21.96
N LEU A 173 2.48 -7.07 22.42
CA LEU A 173 3.34 -6.24 23.24
C LEU A 173 3.48 -6.80 24.68
N PRO A 174 4.54 -6.44 25.42
CA PRO A 174 4.61 -6.67 26.85
C PRO A 174 3.37 -6.08 27.57
N ALA A 175 2.90 -6.73 28.65
CA ALA A 175 1.67 -6.34 29.34
C ALA A 175 1.70 -4.89 29.88
N GLN A 176 2.88 -4.39 30.22
CA GLN A 176 3.11 -3.04 30.76
C GLN A 176 3.71 -2.07 29.71
N ALA A 177 3.58 -2.39 28.42
CA ALA A 177 4.15 -1.54 27.37
C ALA A 177 3.60 -0.12 27.42
N LYS A 178 4.51 0.87 27.43
CA LYS A 178 4.21 2.31 27.49
C LYS A 178 4.74 3.06 26.29
N ALA A 179 5.82 2.58 25.67
CA ALA A 179 6.52 3.26 24.59
C ALA A 179 6.63 2.37 23.35
N LEU A 180 6.19 2.89 22.22
CA LEU A 180 6.24 2.24 20.90
C LEU A 180 7.02 3.12 19.92
N LEU A 181 7.92 2.52 19.15
CA LEU A 181 8.57 3.14 18.01
C LEU A 181 7.92 2.61 16.73
N ASP A 182 7.58 3.50 15.79
CA ASP A 182 7.09 3.15 14.46
C ASP A 182 8.03 3.74 13.42
N VAL A 183 8.87 2.89 12.83
CA VAL A 183 9.94 3.33 11.93
C VAL A 183 9.43 3.39 10.51
N ALA A 184 9.57 4.55 9.87
CA ALA A 184 8.97 4.87 8.58
C ALA A 184 7.44 4.61 8.59
N GLY A 185 6.79 4.98 9.72
CA GLY A 185 5.38 4.66 9.99
C GLY A 185 4.37 5.57 9.30
N ALA A 186 4.83 6.45 8.43
CA ALA A 186 4.05 7.30 7.53
C ALA A 186 2.86 7.98 8.23
N HIS A 187 1.67 7.47 8.00
CA HIS A 187 0.40 7.97 8.53
C HIS A 187 0.19 7.70 10.03
N GLY A 188 1.00 6.86 10.70
CA GLY A 188 0.89 6.51 12.12
C GLY A 188 -0.37 5.73 12.53
N TRP A 189 -1.16 5.22 11.56
CA TRP A 189 -2.47 4.62 11.87
C TRP A 189 -2.37 3.25 12.55
N PHE A 190 -1.34 2.46 12.23
CA PHE A 190 -1.09 1.21 12.96
C PHE A 190 -0.70 1.48 14.40
N SER A 191 0.11 2.51 14.64
CA SER A 191 0.46 2.98 15.98
C SER A 191 -0.77 3.48 16.75
N ALA A 192 -1.66 4.25 16.09
CA ALA A 192 -2.91 4.69 16.68
C ALA A 192 -3.82 3.52 17.09
N ALA A 193 -3.95 2.50 16.22
CA ALA A 193 -4.73 1.30 16.52
C ALA A 193 -4.16 0.50 17.72
N LEU A 194 -2.84 0.44 17.87
CA LEU A 194 -2.19 -0.15 19.05
C LEU A 194 -2.42 0.69 20.30
N CYS A 195 -2.29 2.01 20.22
CA CYS A 195 -2.56 2.92 21.32
C CYS A 195 -4.01 2.83 21.80
N GLN A 196 -4.98 2.70 20.89
CA GLN A 196 -6.39 2.49 21.27
C GLN A 196 -6.60 1.18 22.07
N ARG A 197 -5.85 0.13 21.77
CA ARG A 197 -5.93 -1.16 22.49
C ARG A 197 -5.17 -1.17 23.82
N HIS A 198 -4.13 -0.36 23.95
CA HIS A 198 -3.25 -0.29 25.12
C HIS A 198 -3.32 1.10 25.72
N PRO A 199 -4.16 1.34 26.77
CA PRO A 199 -4.45 2.68 27.27
C PRO A 199 -3.23 3.50 27.72
N GLN A 200 -2.15 2.84 28.15
CA GLN A 200 -0.92 3.51 28.60
C GLN A 200 0.12 3.70 27.50
N LEU A 201 -0.09 3.10 26.32
CA LEU A 201 0.86 3.12 25.23
C LEU A 201 0.88 4.50 24.54
N ARG A 202 2.08 5.03 24.33
CA ARG A 202 2.36 6.18 23.49
C ARG A 202 3.28 5.75 22.36
N ALA A 203 3.08 6.27 21.18
CA ALA A 203 3.88 5.92 20.02
C ALA A 203 4.65 7.13 19.48
N THR A 204 5.89 6.90 19.10
CA THR A 204 6.71 7.81 18.29
C THR A 204 6.81 7.24 16.89
N VAL A 205 6.32 7.97 15.91
CA VAL A 205 6.43 7.65 14.48
C VAL A 205 7.59 8.44 13.90
N LEU A 206 8.62 7.78 13.42
CA LEU A 206 9.74 8.41 12.72
C LEU A 206 9.54 8.26 11.22
N ASP A 207 9.52 9.37 10.50
CA ASP A 207 9.43 9.35 9.03
C ASP A 207 10.04 10.61 8.41
N LEU A 208 10.23 10.60 7.09
CA LEU A 208 10.71 11.74 6.33
C LEU A 208 9.78 12.96 6.54
N PRO A 209 10.31 14.20 6.51
CA PRO A 209 9.55 15.40 6.88
C PRO A 209 8.24 15.58 6.13
N GLY A 210 8.23 15.30 4.81
CA GLY A 210 7.02 15.41 3.97
C GLY A 210 5.95 14.40 4.37
N SER A 211 6.34 13.16 4.65
CA SER A 211 5.48 12.07 5.13
C SER A 211 4.94 12.38 6.53
N ALA A 212 5.84 12.68 7.47
CA ALA A 212 5.51 12.94 8.87
C ALA A 212 4.52 14.12 9.03
N ARG A 213 4.62 15.15 8.17
CA ARG A 213 3.68 16.27 8.17
C ARG A 213 2.25 15.82 7.90
N VAL A 214 2.04 15.00 6.86
CA VAL A 214 0.70 14.48 6.52
C VAL A 214 0.23 13.49 7.60
N GLY A 215 1.13 12.68 8.14
CA GLY A 215 0.83 11.78 9.26
C GLY A 215 0.32 12.52 10.50
N ARG A 216 0.95 13.65 10.87
CA ARG A 216 0.48 14.52 11.96
C ARG A 216 -0.96 15.00 11.74
N GLU A 217 -1.30 15.43 10.53
CA GLU A 217 -2.66 15.86 10.19
C GLU A 217 -3.67 14.72 10.33
N ILE A 218 -3.33 13.52 9.86
CA ILE A 218 -4.18 12.32 9.95
C ILE A 218 -4.43 11.97 11.43
N ILE A 219 -3.39 11.95 12.24
CA ILE A 219 -3.48 11.63 13.68
C ILE A 219 -4.24 12.71 14.44
N ALA A 220 -4.06 13.99 14.11
CA ALA A 220 -4.80 15.10 14.70
C ALA A 220 -6.31 15.01 14.39
N ASN A 221 -6.66 14.72 13.14
CA ASN A 221 -8.04 14.53 12.71
C ASN A 221 -8.73 13.32 13.39
N ALA A 222 -7.94 12.34 13.83
CA ALA A 222 -8.40 11.20 14.61
C ALA A 222 -8.46 11.47 16.13
N GLY A 223 -8.07 12.65 16.60
CA GLY A 223 -8.02 12.98 18.02
C GLY A 223 -6.98 12.19 18.82
N MET A 224 -5.87 11.79 18.17
CA MET A 224 -4.86 10.91 18.77
C MET A 224 -3.50 11.59 19.00
N SER A 225 -3.40 12.92 18.84
CA SER A 225 -2.13 13.66 18.93
C SER A 225 -1.47 13.61 20.32
N ASP A 226 -2.23 13.33 21.36
CA ASP A 226 -1.72 13.13 22.73
C ASP A 226 -1.08 11.74 22.94
N ARG A 227 -1.29 10.83 21.99
CA ARG A 227 -0.88 9.42 22.09
C ARG A 227 0.09 8.98 20.98
N VAL A 228 0.08 9.64 19.84
CA VAL A 228 0.92 9.33 18.68
C VAL A 228 1.59 10.61 18.20
N GLU A 229 2.91 10.65 18.37
CA GLU A 229 3.76 11.77 17.98
C GLU A 229 4.54 11.40 16.71
N HIS A 230 4.60 12.33 15.73
CA HIS A 230 5.47 12.19 14.57
C HIS A 230 6.75 13.00 14.76
N ARG A 231 7.89 12.37 14.49
CA ARG A 231 9.22 12.97 14.44
C ARG A 231 9.76 12.92 13.02
N ASP A 232 10.30 14.05 12.56
CA ASP A 232 10.93 14.13 11.25
C ASP A 232 12.33 13.52 11.33
N GLY A 233 12.67 12.66 10.36
CA GLY A 233 14.01 12.11 10.28
C GLY A 233 14.14 10.91 9.35
N ASP A 234 15.35 10.69 8.88
CA ASP A 234 15.70 9.49 8.13
C ASP A 234 16.02 8.34 9.10
N MET A 235 15.46 7.16 8.84
CA MET A 235 15.58 5.97 9.71
C MET A 235 17.03 5.48 9.90
N PHE A 236 17.95 5.85 9.01
CA PHE A 236 19.36 5.47 9.10
C PHE A 236 20.23 6.48 9.85
N SER A 237 19.83 7.75 9.92
CA SER A 237 20.65 8.82 10.49
C SER A 237 20.02 9.47 11.74
N ALA A 238 18.70 9.59 11.83
CA ALA A 238 18.06 10.25 12.95
C ALA A 238 18.21 9.45 14.26
N GLU A 239 18.26 10.16 15.40
CA GLU A 239 18.19 9.51 16.71
C GLU A 239 16.84 8.85 16.90
N LEU A 240 16.83 7.55 17.21
CA LEU A 240 15.59 6.82 17.44
C LEU A 240 14.98 7.15 18.81
N GLY A 241 15.78 7.52 19.79
CA GLY A 241 15.35 7.72 21.18
C GLY A 241 15.17 6.38 21.91
N GLY A 242 14.20 6.31 22.82
CA GLY A 242 13.90 5.11 23.60
C GLY A 242 14.22 5.25 25.09
N PRO A 243 14.20 4.17 25.89
CA PRO A 243 13.97 2.80 25.40
C PRO A 243 12.49 2.51 25.11
N TYR A 244 12.21 1.66 24.11
CA TYR A 244 10.88 1.29 23.67
C TYR A 244 10.50 -0.13 24.10
N ASP A 245 9.23 -0.37 24.41
CA ASP A 245 8.65 -1.68 24.74
C ASP A 245 8.17 -2.45 23.50
N GLY A 246 8.07 -1.76 22.38
CA GLY A 246 7.75 -2.32 21.08
C GLY A 246 8.27 -1.46 19.94
N ALA A 247 8.48 -2.09 18.79
CA ALA A 247 8.79 -1.39 17.55
C ALA A 247 8.01 -1.98 16.36
N LEU A 248 7.62 -1.13 15.43
CA LEU A 248 6.98 -1.51 14.17
C LEU A 248 7.95 -1.19 13.02
N LEU A 249 7.96 -2.09 12.03
CA LEU A 249 8.67 -1.94 10.77
C LEU A 249 7.74 -2.48 9.67
N PHE A 250 6.83 -1.63 9.19
CA PHE A 250 5.72 -2.00 8.33
C PHE A 250 5.88 -1.42 6.93
N ASP A 251 5.82 -2.28 5.92
CA ASP A 251 5.99 -1.92 4.51
C ASP A 251 7.29 -1.14 4.23
N VAL A 252 8.39 -1.57 4.84
CA VAL A 252 9.71 -0.93 4.77
C VAL A 252 10.78 -1.85 4.21
N VAL A 253 10.83 -3.13 4.66
CA VAL A 253 11.96 -4.00 4.36
C VAL A 253 12.09 -4.32 2.87
N HIS A 254 11.00 -4.26 2.12
CA HIS A 254 11.00 -4.43 0.67
C HIS A 254 11.64 -3.27 -0.12
N HIS A 255 12.01 -2.18 0.55
CA HIS A 255 12.77 -1.07 -0.04
C HIS A 255 14.27 -1.14 0.25
N LEU A 256 14.72 -2.13 1.02
CA LEU A 256 16.07 -2.17 1.58
C LEU A 256 16.83 -3.41 1.13
N SER A 257 18.15 -3.27 0.98
CA SER A 257 19.04 -4.43 0.86
C SER A 257 19.16 -5.19 2.19
N GLY A 258 19.62 -6.44 2.16
CA GLY A 258 19.85 -7.22 3.38
C GLY A 258 20.79 -6.52 4.38
N GLU A 259 21.87 -5.89 3.89
CA GLU A 259 22.81 -5.12 4.72
C GLU A 259 22.14 -3.92 5.37
N GLN A 260 21.30 -3.19 4.63
CA GLN A 260 20.53 -2.07 5.16
C GLN A 260 19.51 -2.53 6.21
N ILE A 261 18.88 -3.68 6.01
CA ILE A 261 17.94 -4.27 6.99
C ILE A 261 18.69 -4.60 8.28
N VAL A 262 19.82 -5.28 8.23
CA VAL A 262 20.64 -5.61 9.40
C VAL A 262 21.07 -4.34 10.15
N ALA A 263 21.56 -3.33 9.42
CA ALA A 263 21.96 -2.05 10.01
C ALA A 263 20.77 -1.35 10.72
N LEU A 264 19.60 -1.28 10.07
CA LEU A 264 18.41 -0.69 10.64
C LEU A 264 17.92 -1.47 11.86
N LEU A 265 17.85 -2.80 11.78
CA LEU A 265 17.45 -3.66 12.89
C LEU A 265 18.40 -3.51 14.08
N GLY A 266 19.72 -3.36 13.88
CA GLY A 266 20.68 -3.09 14.93
C GLY A 266 20.40 -1.78 15.66
N ARG A 267 20.08 -0.71 14.92
CA ARG A 267 19.67 0.58 15.49
C ARG A 267 18.38 0.47 16.30
N VAL A 268 17.37 -0.19 15.73
CA VAL A 268 16.06 -0.42 16.40
C VAL A 268 16.29 -1.24 17.67
N ARG A 269 17.12 -2.31 17.61
CA ARG A 269 17.43 -3.14 18.77
C ARG A 269 18.06 -2.34 19.91
N ALA A 270 18.99 -1.44 19.59
CA ALA A 270 19.65 -0.57 20.58
C ALA A 270 18.67 0.40 21.26
N ALA A 271 17.57 0.77 20.60
CA ALA A 271 16.53 1.65 21.13
C ALA A 271 15.42 0.89 21.90
N MET A 272 15.50 -0.44 22.03
CA MET A 272 14.45 -1.26 22.65
C MET A 272 14.87 -1.84 23.99
N ASN A 273 13.90 -1.95 24.91
CA ASN A 273 14.07 -2.70 26.14
C ASN A 273 14.32 -4.21 25.87
N PRO A 274 15.10 -4.89 26.72
CA PRO A 274 15.18 -6.36 26.64
C PRO A 274 13.78 -7.00 26.74
N GLY A 275 13.50 -7.99 25.89
CA GLY A 275 12.20 -8.65 25.82
C GLY A 275 11.10 -7.86 25.11
N ALA A 276 11.38 -6.63 24.64
CA ALA A 276 10.45 -5.84 23.84
C ALA A 276 10.09 -6.55 22.52
N THR A 277 8.95 -6.19 21.94
CA THR A 277 8.46 -6.84 20.70
C THR A 277 8.78 -5.98 19.49
N LEU A 278 9.50 -6.55 18.51
CA LEU A 278 9.53 -6.04 17.15
C LEU A 278 8.46 -6.73 16.31
N ALA A 279 7.65 -5.96 15.60
CA ALA A 279 6.70 -6.45 14.63
C ALA A 279 7.09 -5.96 13.23
N VAL A 280 7.24 -6.89 12.29
CA VAL A 280 7.49 -6.61 10.87
C VAL A 280 6.28 -7.07 10.07
N LEU A 281 5.63 -6.16 9.37
CA LEU A 281 4.54 -6.43 8.45
C LEU A 281 5.01 -6.09 7.04
N ASP A 282 5.07 -7.09 6.18
CA ASP A 282 5.53 -6.88 4.82
C ASP A 282 5.07 -7.99 3.87
N MET A 283 5.31 -7.78 2.58
CA MET A 283 5.19 -8.82 1.56
C MET A 283 6.49 -9.61 1.47
N PHE A 284 6.35 -10.93 1.45
CA PHE A 284 7.50 -11.82 1.40
C PHE A 284 7.43 -12.75 0.19
N ARG A 285 8.60 -13.09 -0.36
CA ARG A 285 8.74 -14.17 -1.33
C ARG A 285 8.33 -15.50 -0.72
N THR A 286 7.86 -16.40 -1.56
CA THR A 286 7.71 -17.80 -1.18
C THR A 286 9.06 -18.50 -1.33
N ASN A 287 9.41 -19.38 -0.39
CA ASN A 287 10.56 -20.27 -0.53
C ASN A 287 10.30 -21.41 -1.54
N GLY A 288 9.26 -21.29 -2.37
CA GLY A 288 8.83 -22.31 -3.30
C GLY A 288 9.47 -22.18 -4.68
N LYS A 289 9.32 -23.26 -5.48
CA LYS A 289 9.80 -23.28 -6.88
C LYS A 289 9.06 -22.26 -7.81
N ARG A 290 7.92 -21.75 -7.35
CA ARG A 290 7.10 -20.77 -8.11
C ARG A 290 6.58 -19.69 -7.17
N GLU A 291 6.90 -18.45 -7.49
CA GLU A 291 6.44 -17.29 -6.75
C GLU A 291 4.94 -17.04 -6.93
N ARG A 292 4.30 -16.45 -5.90
CA ARG A 292 2.93 -15.94 -6.01
C ARG A 292 2.89 -14.78 -7.03
N ALA A 293 1.85 -14.74 -7.84
CA ALA A 293 1.75 -13.71 -8.89
C ALA A 293 1.75 -12.28 -8.33
N SER A 294 1.14 -12.07 -7.15
CA SER A 294 1.18 -10.76 -6.47
C SER A 294 2.59 -10.41 -5.98
N ALA A 295 3.30 -11.35 -5.34
CA ALA A 295 4.66 -11.11 -4.89
C ALA A 295 5.62 -10.87 -6.06
N ALA A 296 5.50 -11.62 -7.16
CA ALA A 296 6.31 -11.39 -8.35
C ALA A 296 6.07 -9.99 -8.96
N ALA A 297 4.80 -9.55 -9.06
CA ALA A 297 4.48 -8.23 -9.60
C ALA A 297 4.98 -7.10 -8.68
N LEU A 298 4.83 -7.25 -7.36
CA LEU A 298 5.25 -6.25 -6.39
C LEU A 298 6.77 -6.23 -6.21
N GLY A 299 7.45 -7.40 -6.26
CA GLY A 299 8.90 -7.42 -6.28
C GLY A 299 9.48 -6.65 -7.46
N LEU A 300 8.90 -6.83 -8.68
CA LEU A 300 9.30 -6.03 -9.83
C LEU A 300 8.99 -4.54 -9.65
N PHE A 301 7.86 -4.20 -9.05
CA PHE A 301 7.49 -2.81 -8.74
C PHE A 301 8.49 -2.16 -7.75
N PHE A 302 8.86 -2.86 -6.68
CA PHE A 302 9.85 -2.34 -5.72
C PHE A 302 11.25 -2.26 -6.31
N HIS A 303 11.60 -3.17 -7.22
CA HIS A 303 12.85 -3.04 -7.97
C HIS A 303 12.88 -1.75 -8.82
N LEU A 304 11.76 -1.42 -9.48
CA LEU A 304 11.65 -0.16 -10.23
C LEU A 304 11.74 1.07 -9.31
N THR A 305 11.09 1.03 -8.15
CA THR A 305 10.89 2.22 -7.32
C THR A 305 12.00 2.48 -6.30
N SER A 306 12.74 1.44 -5.88
CA SER A 306 13.77 1.55 -4.84
C SER A 306 15.03 0.69 -5.09
N GLY A 307 15.09 -0.02 -6.22
CA GLY A 307 16.25 -0.88 -6.53
C GLY A 307 16.34 -2.16 -5.69
N ALA A 308 15.41 -2.35 -4.76
CA ALA A 308 15.39 -3.49 -3.85
C ALA A 308 14.51 -4.64 -4.40
N ASP A 309 14.32 -5.67 -3.61
CA ASP A 309 13.51 -6.83 -3.92
C ASP A 309 12.81 -7.36 -2.66
N LEU A 310 11.80 -8.18 -2.83
CA LEU A 310 11.18 -8.86 -1.71
C LEU A 310 12.13 -9.88 -1.09
N HIS A 311 12.17 -9.91 0.23
CA HIS A 311 12.88 -10.93 0.98
C HIS A 311 11.96 -12.14 1.27
N SER A 312 12.55 -13.28 1.55
CA SER A 312 11.83 -14.42 2.10
C SER A 312 11.74 -14.34 3.64
N PRO A 313 10.77 -15.00 4.27
CA PRO A 313 10.73 -15.07 5.73
C PRO A 313 11.98 -15.68 6.36
N SER A 314 12.69 -16.57 5.64
CA SER A 314 13.95 -17.16 6.11
C SER A 314 15.11 -16.19 6.07
N GLU A 315 15.22 -15.34 5.03
CA GLU A 315 16.22 -14.27 4.97
C GLU A 315 15.99 -13.27 6.08
N LEU A 316 14.74 -12.79 6.27
CA LEU A 316 14.43 -11.89 7.38
C LEU A 316 14.75 -12.54 8.75
N ALA A 317 14.53 -13.83 8.94
CA ALA A 317 14.88 -14.50 10.17
C ALA A 317 16.41 -14.47 10.42
N GLY A 318 17.22 -14.60 9.37
CA GLY A 318 18.68 -14.45 9.44
C GLY A 318 19.08 -13.03 9.85
N TYR A 319 18.52 -12.00 9.20
CA TYR A 319 18.78 -10.60 9.53
C TYR A 319 18.38 -10.23 10.97
N LEU A 320 17.23 -10.74 11.44
CA LEU A 320 16.79 -10.55 12.82
C LEU A 320 17.74 -11.17 13.82
N GLN A 321 18.21 -12.40 13.56
CA GLN A 321 19.18 -13.08 14.42
C GLN A 321 20.52 -12.34 14.49
N GLU A 322 21.03 -11.88 13.35
CA GLU A 322 22.26 -11.10 13.26
C GLU A 322 22.16 -9.78 14.05
N ALA A 323 20.98 -9.14 14.03
CA ALA A 323 20.72 -7.91 14.75
C ALA A 323 20.35 -8.11 16.24
N GLY A 324 20.43 -9.34 16.79
CA GLY A 324 20.17 -9.62 18.21
C GLY A 324 18.70 -9.76 18.57
N PHE A 325 17.86 -10.23 17.64
CA PHE A 325 16.47 -10.60 17.90
C PHE A 325 16.28 -12.11 17.92
N SER A 326 15.23 -12.56 18.60
CA SER A 326 14.83 -13.98 18.59
C SER A 326 14.31 -14.39 17.21
N ALA A 327 14.22 -15.71 16.96
CA ALA A 327 13.55 -16.22 15.76
C ALA A 327 12.12 -15.69 15.65
N PRO A 328 11.70 -15.17 14.46
CA PRO A 328 10.39 -14.58 14.30
C PRO A 328 9.26 -15.61 14.35
N LYS A 329 8.12 -15.20 14.91
CA LYS A 329 6.87 -15.97 14.90
C LYS A 329 5.86 -15.29 13.98
N ARG A 330 5.32 -16.04 13.02
CA ARG A 330 4.29 -15.53 12.12
C ARG A 330 2.94 -15.44 12.85
N ALA A 331 2.31 -14.29 12.78
CA ALA A 331 0.92 -14.08 13.18
C ALA A 331 -0.01 -14.17 11.98
N ARG A 332 -1.20 -14.74 12.16
CA ARG A 332 -2.17 -14.88 11.07
C ARG A 332 -2.98 -13.61 10.92
N ILE A 333 -2.94 -13.02 9.72
CA ILE A 333 -3.78 -11.89 9.29
C ILE A 333 -4.59 -12.34 8.06
N ARG A 334 -5.86 -11.94 7.99
CA ARG A 334 -6.78 -12.35 6.93
C ARG A 334 -7.13 -11.21 5.97
N ARG A 335 -7.15 -9.97 6.47
CA ARG A 335 -7.57 -8.80 5.68
C ARG A 335 -6.53 -8.33 4.67
N ILE A 336 -5.28 -8.71 4.85
CA ILE A 336 -4.17 -8.43 3.93
C ILE A 336 -3.49 -9.74 3.52
N PRO A 337 -4.11 -10.52 2.62
CA PRO A 337 -3.71 -11.89 2.32
C PRO A 337 -2.33 -12.03 1.65
N ASP A 338 -1.79 -10.94 1.10
CA ASP A 338 -0.48 -10.94 0.43
C ASP A 338 0.67 -10.50 1.36
N GLN A 339 0.37 -10.09 2.61
CA GLN A 339 1.36 -9.70 3.61
C GLN A 339 1.42 -10.72 4.77
N ASP A 340 2.58 -10.80 5.40
CA ASP A 340 2.81 -11.58 6.61
C ASP A 340 3.23 -10.66 7.77
N LEU A 341 2.66 -10.89 8.94
CA LEU A 341 3.09 -10.27 10.19
C LEU A 341 4.05 -11.23 10.92
N LEU A 342 5.29 -10.82 11.05
CA LEU A 342 6.34 -11.52 11.78
C LEU A 342 6.67 -10.76 13.05
N GLN A 343 6.77 -11.48 14.19
CA GLN A 343 7.06 -10.87 15.49
C GLN A 343 8.26 -11.53 16.12
N SER A 344 9.17 -10.72 16.65
CA SER A 344 10.42 -11.16 17.29
C SER A 344 10.59 -10.44 18.62
N LYS A 345 11.48 -10.97 19.48
CA LYS A 345 11.81 -10.34 20.75
C LYS A 345 13.22 -9.79 20.71
N ALA A 346 13.41 -8.60 21.29
CA ALA A 346 14.71 -8.07 21.58
C ALA A 346 15.41 -8.97 22.61
N ALA A 347 16.57 -9.56 22.27
CA ALA A 347 17.32 -10.46 23.15
C ALA A 347 18.02 -9.71 24.29
#